data_9910c3e1d35a2d30e892554657066e80
#
_entry.id   9910c3e1d35a2d30e892554657066e80
#
_cell.length_a   1.000
_cell.length_b   1.000
_cell.length_c   1.000
_cell.angle_alpha   90.00
_cell.angle_beta   90.00
_cell.angle_gamma   90.00
#
_symmetry.space_group_name_H-M   'P 1'
#
loop_
_entity.id
_entity.type
_entity.pdbx_description
1 polymer ?
#
loop_
_entity_poly.entity_id
_entity_poly.type
_entity_poly.pdbx_seq_one_letter_code
_entity_poly.pdbx_strand_id
1 'polypeptide(L)'
;MADFEDGRIAGVSPGGVRDPYIVKILICFLMDRVGRPVTEQQLIEVLASAQSVNYFLLTSTFAELKRLGHLREHGGKYTLTPLGEETARKLSSELPVALRERVLETAGCLRQKSRLQRETSVSVTGGEEGYRVEFSFHDGELEFMRLSLYAPDLSQAEKLRDQLLRQYQQLYIDLINRLTRPQEDEGQT
;
A
#
# COMPACT_ATOMS: atom_id res chain seq x y z
N MET A 1 -15.23 36.47 -2.08
CA MET A 1 -14.85 35.87 -3.38
C MET A 1 -14.14 34.59 -3.03
N ALA A 2 -14.84 33.44 -3.15
CA ALA A 2 -14.27 32.15 -2.79
C ALA A 2 -13.45 31.63 -3.98
N ASP A 3 -12.19 31.29 -3.69
CA ASP A 3 -11.26 30.75 -4.67
C ASP A 3 -11.78 29.41 -5.24
N PHE A 4 -12.13 29.43 -6.50
CA PHE A 4 -12.49 28.26 -7.31
C PHE A 4 -11.28 27.61 -7.98
N GLU A 5 -10.08 27.74 -7.42
CA GLU A 5 -8.83 27.33 -8.10
C GLU A 5 -8.52 25.83 -8.06
N ASP A 6 -9.25 24.98 -7.34
CA ASP A 6 -8.90 23.53 -7.24
C ASP A 6 -9.90 22.57 -7.88
N GLY A 7 -10.94 23.04 -8.57
CA GLY A 7 -11.90 22.18 -9.29
C GLY A 7 -12.60 21.11 -8.45
N ARG A 8 -12.39 21.10 -7.14
CA ARG A 8 -12.99 20.14 -6.20
C ARG A 8 -14.32 20.66 -5.68
N ILE A 9 -15.40 19.97 -5.98
CA ILE A 9 -16.69 20.23 -5.38
C ILE A 9 -16.93 19.21 -4.28
N ALA A 10 -17.14 19.65 -3.04
CA ALA A 10 -17.37 18.78 -1.88
C ALA A 10 -16.25 17.73 -1.64
N GLY A 11 -14.99 18.07 -1.92
CA GLY A 11 -13.83 17.17 -1.73
C GLY A 11 -13.70 16.05 -2.77
N VAL A 12 -14.48 16.12 -3.86
CA VAL A 12 -14.41 15.16 -4.98
C VAL A 12 -13.80 15.86 -6.18
N SER A 13 -12.74 15.26 -6.73
CA SER A 13 -12.12 15.73 -7.98
C SER A 13 -13.10 15.65 -9.15
N PRO A 14 -12.94 16.47 -10.20
CA PRO A 14 -13.68 16.31 -11.44
C PRO A 14 -13.56 14.87 -11.96
N GLY A 15 -14.71 14.18 -12.19
CA GLY A 15 -14.75 12.77 -12.57
C GLY A 15 -14.85 11.77 -11.41
N GLY A 16 -14.90 12.23 -10.14
CA GLY A 16 -15.12 11.35 -8.98
C GLY A 16 -16.55 10.79 -8.90
N VAL A 17 -16.69 9.61 -8.32
CA VAL A 17 -17.97 8.90 -8.17
C VAL A 17 -18.79 9.54 -7.06
N ARG A 18 -20.05 9.85 -7.36
CA ARG A 18 -21.02 10.44 -6.42
C ARG A 18 -22.21 9.54 -6.15
N ASP A 19 -22.41 8.51 -6.98
CA ASP A 19 -23.51 7.57 -6.84
C ASP A 19 -23.17 6.50 -5.80
N PRO A 20 -23.94 6.39 -4.69
CA PRO A 20 -23.75 5.37 -3.67
C PRO A 20 -23.79 3.95 -4.23
N TYR A 21 -24.60 3.71 -5.26
CA TYR A 21 -24.68 2.40 -5.91
C TYR A 21 -23.34 2.01 -6.56
N ILE A 22 -22.77 2.91 -7.33
CA ILE A 22 -21.45 2.70 -7.97
C ILE A 22 -20.36 2.55 -6.92
N VAL A 23 -20.42 3.30 -5.80
CA VAL A 23 -19.44 3.16 -4.71
C VAL A 23 -19.52 1.79 -4.04
N LYS A 24 -20.72 1.21 -3.86
CA LYS A 24 -20.91 -0.17 -3.35
C LYS A 24 -20.21 -1.19 -4.24
N ILE A 25 -20.45 -1.11 -5.54
CA ILE A 25 -19.80 -1.99 -6.52
C ILE A 25 -18.28 -1.82 -6.47
N LEU A 26 -17.80 -0.57 -6.40
CA LEU A 26 -16.39 -0.23 -6.37
C LEU A 26 -15.68 -0.82 -5.14
N ILE A 27 -16.29 -0.74 -3.95
CA ILE A 27 -15.77 -1.33 -2.72
C ILE A 27 -15.69 -2.85 -2.86
N CYS A 28 -16.77 -3.49 -3.31
CA CYS A 28 -16.79 -4.95 -3.51
C CYS A 28 -15.76 -5.37 -4.56
N PHE A 29 -15.66 -4.67 -5.68
CA PHE A 29 -14.67 -4.93 -6.72
C PHE A 29 -13.23 -4.80 -6.21
N LEU A 30 -12.91 -3.72 -5.48
CA LEU A 30 -11.58 -3.54 -4.89
C LEU A 30 -11.23 -4.68 -3.93
N MET A 31 -12.15 -5.04 -3.04
CA MET A 31 -11.93 -6.11 -2.07
C MET A 31 -11.74 -7.48 -2.74
N ASP A 32 -12.49 -7.78 -3.79
CA ASP A 32 -12.33 -8.99 -4.61
C ASP A 32 -10.93 -9.05 -5.22
N ARG A 33 -10.48 -7.94 -5.81
CA ARG A 33 -9.15 -7.84 -6.43
C ARG A 33 -8.00 -7.88 -5.44
N VAL A 34 -8.21 -7.36 -4.25
CA VAL A 34 -7.22 -7.46 -3.15
C VAL A 34 -7.11 -8.91 -2.63
N GLY A 35 -8.21 -9.65 -2.57
CA GLY A 35 -8.26 -11.08 -2.27
C GLY A 35 -7.78 -11.46 -0.85
N ARG A 36 -7.76 -10.51 0.09
CA ARG A 36 -7.34 -10.71 1.49
C ARG A 36 -8.12 -9.80 2.43
N PRO A 37 -8.14 -10.11 3.75
CA PRO A 37 -8.76 -9.23 4.73
C PRO A 37 -8.13 -7.83 4.74
N VAL A 38 -8.94 -6.78 4.71
CA VAL A 38 -8.53 -5.37 4.72
C VAL A 38 -9.23 -4.63 5.86
N THR A 39 -8.59 -3.59 6.39
CA THR A 39 -9.24 -2.68 7.33
C THR A 39 -10.06 -1.63 6.58
N GLU A 40 -11.07 -1.06 7.25
CA GLU A 40 -11.83 0.06 6.71
C GLU A 40 -10.92 1.23 6.32
N GLN A 41 -9.94 1.53 7.17
CA GLN A 41 -8.97 2.60 6.92
C GLN A 41 -8.13 2.35 5.65
N GLN A 42 -7.69 1.12 5.42
CA GLN A 42 -6.97 0.76 4.19
C GLN A 42 -7.82 0.96 2.94
N LEU A 43 -9.11 0.59 2.98
CA LEU A 43 -10.03 0.82 1.87
C LEU A 43 -10.25 2.31 1.60
N ILE A 44 -10.47 3.09 2.68
CA ILE A 44 -10.62 4.53 2.59
C ILE A 44 -9.37 5.18 1.99
N GLU A 45 -8.18 4.83 2.49
CA GLU A 45 -6.91 5.36 2.01
C GLU A 45 -6.73 5.11 0.50
N VAL A 46 -7.06 3.90 0.01
CA VAL A 46 -6.96 3.56 -1.42
C VAL A 46 -7.93 4.35 -2.26
N LEU A 47 -9.20 4.35 -1.89
CA LEU A 47 -10.24 4.97 -2.69
C LEU A 47 -10.19 6.50 -2.63
N ALA A 48 -9.68 7.07 -1.52
CA ALA A 48 -9.38 8.49 -1.41
C ALA A 48 -8.12 8.87 -2.22
N SER A 49 -7.05 8.07 -2.15
CA SER A 49 -5.81 8.32 -2.93
C SER A 49 -6.06 8.24 -4.43
N ALA A 50 -6.98 7.37 -4.87
CA ALA A 50 -7.43 7.32 -6.26
C ALA A 50 -8.29 8.54 -6.64
N GLN A 51 -8.53 9.47 -5.72
CA GLN A 51 -9.43 10.63 -5.87
C GLN A 51 -10.81 10.25 -6.44
N SER A 52 -11.24 9.02 -6.15
CA SER A 52 -12.39 8.43 -6.80
C SER A 52 -13.70 8.70 -6.07
N VAL A 53 -13.67 8.86 -4.74
CA VAL A 53 -14.87 8.97 -3.91
C VAL A 53 -14.64 9.91 -2.72
N ASN A 54 -15.69 10.63 -2.33
CA ASN A 54 -15.69 11.45 -1.12
C ASN A 54 -15.64 10.56 0.14
N TYR A 55 -14.92 10.99 1.17
CA TYR A 55 -14.77 10.29 2.44
C TYR A 55 -16.11 9.92 3.09
N PHE A 56 -17.05 10.87 3.18
CA PHE A 56 -18.37 10.64 3.81
C PHE A 56 -19.19 9.61 3.04
N LEU A 57 -19.15 9.67 1.72
CA LEU A 57 -19.84 8.71 0.86
C LEU A 57 -19.22 7.32 1.00
N LEU A 58 -17.89 7.23 1.12
CA LEU A 58 -17.20 5.97 1.37
C LEU A 58 -17.61 5.33 2.70
N THR A 59 -17.52 6.08 3.80
CA THR A 59 -17.81 5.56 5.14
C THR A 59 -19.27 5.16 5.29
N SER A 60 -20.21 5.98 4.77
CA SER A 60 -21.65 5.66 4.78
C SER A 60 -21.98 4.42 3.94
N THR A 61 -21.37 4.31 2.75
CA THR A 61 -21.58 3.17 1.86
C THR A 61 -20.94 1.89 2.43
N PHE A 62 -19.79 1.99 3.07
CA PHE A 62 -19.15 0.87 3.74
C PHE A 62 -20.01 0.34 4.90
N ALA A 63 -20.55 1.23 5.73
CA ALA A 63 -21.48 0.87 6.80
C ALA A 63 -22.74 0.18 6.25
N GLU A 64 -23.26 0.67 5.13
CA GLU A 64 -24.42 0.04 4.46
C GLU A 64 -24.10 -1.36 3.92
N LEU A 65 -22.93 -1.58 3.30
CA LEU A 65 -22.49 -2.91 2.85
C LEU A 65 -22.35 -3.91 4.00
N LYS A 66 -21.91 -3.45 5.17
CA LYS A 66 -21.90 -4.27 6.41
C LYS A 66 -23.32 -4.65 6.79
N ARG A 67 -24.25 -3.70 6.85
CA ARG A 67 -25.64 -3.92 7.21
C ARG A 67 -26.37 -4.85 6.23
N LEU A 68 -26.04 -4.75 4.95
CA LEU A 68 -26.62 -5.59 3.89
C LEU A 68 -25.98 -6.98 3.79
N GLY A 69 -24.96 -7.27 4.61
CA GLY A 69 -24.31 -8.57 4.66
C GLY A 69 -23.34 -8.88 3.51
N HIS A 70 -22.86 -7.86 2.78
CA HIS A 70 -21.83 -8.02 1.75
C HIS A 70 -20.44 -8.18 2.35
N LEU A 71 -20.23 -7.70 3.58
CA LEU A 71 -18.96 -7.71 4.29
C LEU A 71 -19.08 -8.50 5.59
N ARG A 72 -18.04 -9.29 5.89
CA ARG A 72 -17.86 -9.96 7.17
C ARG A 72 -16.67 -9.38 7.89
N GLU A 73 -16.84 -9.07 9.18
CA GLU A 73 -15.79 -8.59 10.05
C GLU A 73 -15.15 -9.73 10.84
N HIS A 74 -13.83 -9.70 10.96
CA HIS A 74 -13.07 -10.53 11.87
C HIS A 74 -11.83 -9.78 12.37
N GLY A 75 -11.76 -9.48 13.67
CA GLY A 75 -10.62 -8.80 14.29
C GLY A 75 -10.30 -7.43 13.70
N GLY A 76 -11.30 -6.61 13.41
CA GLY A 76 -11.14 -5.26 12.81
C GLY A 76 -10.77 -5.27 11.31
N LYS A 77 -10.76 -6.45 10.69
CA LYS A 77 -10.56 -6.63 9.24
C LYS A 77 -11.81 -7.16 8.58
N TYR A 78 -12.00 -6.84 7.33
CA TYR A 78 -13.18 -7.16 6.55
C TYR A 78 -12.84 -8.03 5.36
N THR A 79 -13.71 -8.98 5.07
CA THR A 79 -13.68 -9.82 3.87
C THR A 79 -15.05 -9.74 3.18
N LEU A 80 -15.10 -10.04 1.89
CA LEU A 80 -16.37 -10.24 1.19
C LEU A 80 -17.05 -11.49 1.72
N THR A 81 -18.38 -11.44 1.77
CA THR A 81 -19.22 -12.63 1.86
C THR A 81 -19.51 -13.17 0.45
N PRO A 82 -20.10 -14.37 0.29
CA PRO A 82 -20.55 -14.85 -1.03
C PRO A 82 -21.42 -13.84 -1.78
N LEU A 83 -22.27 -13.09 -1.06
CA LEU A 83 -23.09 -12.01 -1.64
C LEU A 83 -22.21 -10.85 -2.15
N GLY A 84 -21.19 -10.46 -1.39
CA GLY A 84 -20.24 -9.41 -1.79
C GLY A 84 -19.40 -9.83 -3.01
N GLU A 85 -18.95 -11.09 -3.06
CA GLU A 85 -18.23 -11.66 -4.20
C GLU A 85 -19.12 -11.71 -5.46
N GLU A 86 -20.38 -12.10 -5.30
CA GLU A 86 -21.35 -12.11 -6.39
C GLU A 86 -21.60 -10.69 -6.93
N THR A 87 -21.73 -9.71 -6.04
CA THR A 87 -21.85 -8.30 -6.39
C THR A 87 -20.63 -7.83 -7.19
N ALA A 88 -19.42 -8.10 -6.70
CA ALA A 88 -18.19 -7.75 -7.40
C ALA A 88 -18.13 -8.38 -8.80
N ARG A 89 -18.45 -9.67 -8.93
CA ARG A 89 -18.38 -10.42 -10.19
C ARG A 89 -19.42 -9.95 -11.22
N LYS A 90 -20.69 -9.81 -10.80
CA LYS A 90 -21.79 -9.50 -11.72
C LYS A 90 -21.86 -8.03 -12.12
N LEU A 91 -21.54 -7.13 -11.19
CA LEU A 91 -21.76 -5.69 -11.39
C LEU A 91 -20.48 -4.93 -11.74
N SER A 92 -19.30 -5.58 -11.74
CA SER A 92 -18.05 -4.89 -12.09
C SER A 92 -18.03 -4.30 -13.50
N SER A 93 -18.84 -4.82 -14.43
CA SER A 93 -18.97 -4.27 -15.78
C SER A 93 -19.69 -2.91 -15.81
N GLU A 94 -20.45 -2.56 -14.78
CA GLU A 94 -21.10 -1.26 -14.64
C GLU A 94 -20.14 -0.14 -14.22
N LEU A 95 -18.95 -0.51 -13.70
CA LEU A 95 -17.91 0.45 -13.40
C LEU A 95 -17.24 0.96 -14.68
N PRO A 96 -17.05 2.27 -14.86
CA PRO A 96 -16.27 2.81 -15.97
C PRO A 96 -14.87 2.17 -16.03
N VAL A 97 -14.38 1.88 -17.23
CA VAL A 97 -13.08 1.20 -17.45
C VAL A 97 -11.96 1.96 -16.75
N ALA A 98 -11.87 3.28 -16.95
CA ALA A 98 -10.85 4.12 -16.33
C ALA A 98 -10.88 4.07 -14.79
N LEU A 99 -12.08 3.93 -14.19
CA LEU A 99 -12.21 3.78 -12.74
C LEU A 99 -11.69 2.42 -12.27
N ARG A 100 -12.00 1.34 -12.99
CA ARG A 100 -11.51 0.00 -12.71
C ARG A 100 -9.98 -0.08 -12.77
N GLU A 101 -9.38 0.47 -13.82
CA GLU A 101 -7.94 0.52 -14.01
C GLU A 101 -7.24 1.28 -12.87
N ARG A 102 -7.73 2.46 -12.53
CA ARG A 102 -7.20 3.28 -11.44
C ARG A 102 -7.27 2.57 -10.10
N VAL A 103 -8.37 1.89 -9.81
CA VAL A 103 -8.55 1.13 -8.57
C VAL A 103 -7.62 -0.10 -8.53
N LEU A 104 -7.42 -0.78 -9.66
CA LEU A 104 -6.49 -1.91 -9.76
C LEU A 104 -5.03 -1.47 -9.54
N GLU A 105 -4.62 -0.37 -10.14
CA GLU A 105 -3.30 0.21 -9.94
C GLU A 105 -3.07 0.57 -8.46
N THR A 106 -4.06 1.25 -7.85
CA THR A 106 -4.00 1.63 -6.44
C THR A 106 -3.99 0.40 -5.52
N ALA A 107 -4.78 -0.63 -5.83
CA ALA A 107 -4.77 -1.90 -5.09
C ALA A 107 -3.41 -2.63 -5.21
N GLY A 108 -2.74 -2.53 -6.37
CA GLY A 108 -1.39 -3.02 -6.58
C GLY A 108 -0.38 -2.33 -5.65
N CYS A 109 -0.44 -1.01 -5.58
CA CYS A 109 0.40 -0.21 -4.67
C CYS A 109 0.17 -0.57 -3.20
N LEU A 110 -1.08 -0.83 -2.79
CA LEU A 110 -1.38 -1.29 -1.43
C LEU A 110 -0.79 -2.66 -1.11
N ARG A 111 -0.88 -3.59 -2.04
CA ARG A 111 -0.28 -4.92 -1.87
C ARG A 111 1.22 -4.80 -1.70
N GLN A 112 1.86 -4.01 -2.53
CA GLN A 112 3.30 -3.77 -2.46
C GLN A 112 3.71 -3.11 -1.15
N LYS A 113 3.00 -2.05 -0.73
CA LYS A 113 3.24 -1.37 0.56
C LYS A 113 3.07 -2.32 1.75
N SER A 114 2.01 -3.14 1.74
CA SER A 114 1.75 -4.12 2.81
C SER A 114 2.74 -5.28 2.81
N ARG A 115 3.28 -5.65 1.67
CA ARG A 115 4.36 -6.64 1.54
C ARG A 115 5.64 -6.07 2.12
N LEU A 116 6.01 -4.87 1.72
CA LEU A 116 7.16 -4.15 2.22
C LEU A 116 7.14 -4.05 3.77
N GLN A 117 6.01 -3.64 4.35
CA GLN A 117 5.85 -3.53 5.80
C GLN A 117 5.96 -4.87 6.56
N ARG A 118 5.73 -6.00 5.91
CA ARG A 118 5.90 -7.34 6.52
C ARG A 118 7.30 -7.90 6.33
N GLU A 119 7.94 -7.56 5.22
CA GLU A 119 9.25 -8.07 4.86
C GLU A 119 10.39 -7.21 5.40
N THR A 120 10.11 -5.96 5.77
CA THR A 120 11.16 -5.05 6.23
C THR A 120 10.77 -4.36 7.52
N SER A 121 11.75 -4.12 8.38
CA SER A 121 11.65 -3.14 9.46
C SER A 121 12.80 -2.14 9.32
N VAL A 122 12.50 -0.88 9.61
CA VAL A 122 13.51 0.17 9.59
C VAL A 122 13.25 1.17 10.70
N SER A 123 14.29 1.52 11.45
CA SER A 123 14.25 2.56 12.46
C SER A 123 15.38 3.56 12.23
N VAL A 124 15.13 4.81 12.59
CA VAL A 124 16.11 5.90 12.61
C VAL A 124 16.19 6.42 14.03
N THR A 125 17.34 6.27 14.67
CA THR A 125 17.56 6.73 16.05
C THR A 125 18.61 7.82 16.04
N GLY A 126 18.29 8.98 16.60
CA GLY A 126 19.22 10.10 16.78
C GLY A 126 19.99 9.96 18.11
N GLY A 127 21.26 10.39 18.11
CA GLY A 127 22.13 10.50 19.28
C GLY A 127 23.02 11.76 19.21
N GLU A 128 23.87 11.93 20.19
CA GLU A 128 24.78 13.12 20.27
C GLU A 128 25.76 13.19 19.08
N GLU A 129 26.13 12.08 18.51
CA GLU A 129 27.12 11.98 17.43
C GLU A 129 26.51 11.84 16.03
N GLY A 130 25.16 11.87 15.90
CA GLY A 130 24.45 11.70 14.63
C GLY A 130 23.32 10.72 14.72
N TYR A 131 23.03 10.04 13.60
CA TYR A 131 21.88 9.15 13.48
C TYR A 131 22.31 7.72 13.14
N ARG A 132 21.57 6.74 13.64
CA ARG A 132 21.70 5.34 13.30
C ARG A 132 20.46 4.87 12.57
N VAL A 133 20.65 4.30 11.38
CA VAL A 133 19.61 3.67 10.59
C VAL A 133 19.75 2.17 10.75
N GLU A 134 18.80 1.53 11.41
CA GLU A 134 18.72 0.08 11.54
C GLU A 134 17.68 -0.45 10.59
N PHE A 135 18.05 -1.43 9.80
CA PHE A 135 17.21 -2.06 8.79
C PHE A 135 17.30 -3.57 8.92
N SER A 136 16.17 -4.26 8.83
CA SER A 136 16.15 -5.72 8.69
C SER A 136 15.18 -6.17 7.60
N PHE A 137 15.56 -7.26 6.93
CA PHE A 137 14.80 -7.90 5.88
C PHE A 137 14.44 -9.33 6.27
N HIS A 138 13.15 -9.66 6.18
CA HIS A 138 12.59 -10.93 6.65
C HIS A 138 11.74 -11.60 5.57
N ASP A 139 11.61 -12.94 5.66
CA ASP A 139 10.52 -13.69 5.02
C ASP A 139 9.85 -14.57 6.07
N GLY A 140 8.66 -14.16 6.51
CA GLY A 140 8.02 -14.75 7.67
C GLY A 140 8.82 -14.52 8.95
N GLU A 141 9.27 -15.60 9.58
CA GLU A 141 10.08 -15.56 10.81
C GLU A 141 11.60 -15.57 10.53
N LEU A 142 12.02 -15.79 9.28
CA LEU A 142 13.42 -15.83 8.90
C LEU A 142 13.94 -14.42 8.58
N GLU A 143 14.94 -13.97 9.33
CA GLU A 143 15.68 -12.75 9.04
C GLU A 143 16.83 -13.06 8.07
N PHE A 144 16.75 -12.49 6.86
CA PHE A 144 17.79 -12.68 5.83
C PHE A 144 18.96 -11.72 5.98
N MET A 145 18.67 -10.49 6.41
CA MET A 145 19.68 -9.44 6.47
C MET A 145 19.33 -8.43 7.55
N ARG A 146 20.34 -8.03 8.30
CA ARG A 146 20.30 -6.90 9.21
C ARG A 146 21.45 -5.95 8.92
N LEU A 147 21.14 -4.66 8.81
CA LEU A 147 22.13 -3.59 8.59
C LEU A 147 21.97 -2.52 9.67
N SER A 148 23.09 -1.99 10.11
CA SER A 148 23.17 -0.82 10.97
C SER A 148 24.11 0.18 10.32
N LEU A 149 23.58 1.32 9.89
CA LEU A 149 24.33 2.34 9.16
C LEU A 149 24.35 3.64 9.97
N TYR A 150 25.50 4.29 9.97
CA TYR A 150 25.64 5.63 10.54
C TYR A 150 25.30 6.70 9.49
N ALA A 151 24.65 7.77 9.93
CA ALA A 151 24.41 8.98 9.15
C ALA A 151 24.74 10.21 10.00
N PRO A 152 25.51 11.19 9.48
CA PRO A 152 25.91 12.37 10.24
C PRO A 152 24.75 13.32 10.54
N ASP A 153 23.71 13.31 9.71
CA ASP A 153 22.52 14.16 9.85
C ASP A 153 21.22 13.43 9.51
N LEU A 154 20.10 14.05 9.89
CA LEU A 154 18.77 13.49 9.68
C LEU A 154 18.43 13.32 8.18
N SER A 155 18.85 14.26 7.34
CA SER A 155 18.56 14.20 5.89
C SER A 155 19.22 13.00 5.23
N GLN A 156 20.46 12.68 5.62
CA GLN A 156 21.15 11.49 5.15
C GLN A 156 20.51 10.21 5.72
N ALA A 157 20.12 10.21 6.99
CA ALA A 157 19.43 9.08 7.59
C ALA A 157 18.10 8.76 6.89
N GLU A 158 17.32 9.78 6.55
CA GLU A 158 16.07 9.61 5.81
C GLU A 158 16.30 9.11 4.37
N LYS A 159 17.33 9.61 3.68
CA LYS A 159 17.71 9.10 2.36
C LYS A 159 18.12 7.63 2.41
N LEU A 160 18.92 7.23 3.40
CA LEU A 160 19.30 5.82 3.60
C LEU A 160 18.08 4.96 3.87
N ARG A 161 17.18 5.37 4.77
CA ARG A 161 15.91 4.69 5.04
C ARG A 161 15.12 4.47 3.77
N ASP A 162 14.91 5.53 2.99
CA ASP A 162 14.08 5.49 1.79
C ASP A 162 14.68 4.61 0.69
N GLN A 163 16.01 4.64 0.53
CA GLN A 163 16.72 3.78 -0.42
C GLN A 163 16.70 2.30 0.00
N LEU A 164 16.90 2.02 1.28
CA LEU A 164 16.79 0.65 1.81
C LEU A 164 15.39 0.09 1.55
N LEU A 165 14.34 0.85 1.86
CA LEU A 165 12.95 0.43 1.61
C LEU A 165 12.61 0.23 0.13
N ARG A 166 13.27 0.94 -0.78
CA ARG A 166 13.02 0.82 -2.23
C ARG A 166 13.80 -0.33 -2.87
N GLN A 167 15.02 -0.61 -2.39
CA GLN A 167 15.97 -1.45 -3.12
C GLN A 167 16.52 -2.62 -2.29
N TYR A 168 15.92 -2.95 -1.14
CA TYR A 168 16.43 -3.98 -0.22
C TYR A 168 16.66 -5.35 -0.88
N GLN A 169 15.77 -5.76 -1.79
CA GLN A 169 15.91 -7.04 -2.49
C GLN A 169 17.12 -7.04 -3.41
N GLN A 170 17.32 -5.97 -4.18
CA GLN A 170 18.47 -5.85 -5.07
C GLN A 170 19.77 -5.74 -4.26
N LEU A 171 19.76 -4.95 -3.19
CA LEU A 171 20.91 -4.83 -2.30
C LEU A 171 21.32 -6.19 -1.70
N TYR A 172 20.34 -6.99 -1.27
CA TYR A 172 20.61 -8.34 -0.77
C TYR A 172 21.26 -9.23 -1.83
N ILE A 173 20.68 -9.27 -3.04
CA ILE A 173 21.21 -10.05 -4.16
C ILE A 173 22.65 -9.60 -4.51
N ASP A 174 22.88 -8.30 -4.62
CA ASP A 174 24.17 -7.75 -4.96
C ASP A 174 25.24 -8.05 -3.88
N LEU A 175 24.84 -7.97 -2.61
CA LEU A 175 25.70 -8.31 -1.48
C LEU A 175 26.11 -9.79 -1.52
N ILE A 176 25.14 -10.70 -1.65
CA ILE A 176 25.42 -12.14 -1.75
C ILE A 176 26.30 -12.45 -2.95
N ASN A 177 25.98 -11.90 -4.13
CA ASN A 177 26.79 -12.12 -5.33
C ASN A 177 28.24 -11.65 -5.17
N ARG A 178 28.46 -10.53 -4.49
CA ARG A 178 29.81 -10.01 -4.23
C ARG A 178 30.58 -10.86 -3.23
N LEU A 179 29.92 -11.34 -2.17
CA LEU A 179 30.55 -12.14 -1.12
C LEU A 179 30.81 -13.60 -1.55
N THR A 180 30.04 -14.12 -2.51
CA THR A 180 30.16 -15.50 -2.97
C THR A 180 30.95 -15.67 -4.27
N ARG A 181 31.35 -14.56 -4.93
CA ARG A 181 32.25 -14.65 -6.09
C ARG A 181 33.58 -15.19 -5.64
N PRO A 182 34.14 -16.23 -6.31
CA PRO A 182 35.52 -16.64 -6.10
C PRO A 182 36.41 -15.42 -6.40
N GLN A 183 37.31 -15.11 -5.50
CA GLN A 183 38.44 -14.20 -5.82
C GLN A 183 39.23 -14.91 -6.92
N GLU A 184 39.22 -14.34 -8.14
CA GLU A 184 40.23 -14.68 -9.13
C GLU A 184 41.54 -14.22 -8.50
N ASP A 185 42.39 -15.20 -8.08
CA ASP A 185 43.74 -14.93 -7.69
C ASP A 185 44.40 -14.15 -8.85
N GLU A 186 44.59 -12.85 -8.68
CA GLU A 186 45.50 -12.11 -9.55
C GLU A 186 46.90 -12.73 -9.33
N GLY A 187 47.15 -13.77 -10.14
CA GLY A 187 48.41 -14.47 -10.17
C GLY A 187 49.55 -13.49 -10.41
N GLN A 188 50.48 -13.52 -9.51
CA GLN A 188 51.79 -12.95 -9.60
C GLN A 188 52.38 -13.15 -11.01
N THR A 189 52.73 -12.07 -11.66
CA THR A 189 53.77 -12.05 -12.67
C THR A 189 54.83 -11.04 -12.27
#